data_75ff48d62b294a2c74a4be7403e975ed
#
_entry.id   75ff48d62b294a2c74a4be7403e975ed
#
_cell.length_a   1.000
_cell.length_b   1.000
_cell.length_c   1.000
_cell.angle_alpha   90.00
_cell.angle_beta   90.00
_cell.angle_gamma   90.00
#
_symmetry.space_group_name_H-M   'P 1'
#
loop_
_entity.id
_entity.type
_entity.pdbx_description
1 polymer ?
#
loop_
_entity_poly.entity_id
_entity_poly.type
_entity_poly.pdbx_seq_one_letter_code
_entity_poly.pdbx_strand_id
1 'polypeptide(L)'
;MIAMQYSFTLPADYDMAIIRRRIAEKGAMTDDFPHLAFKAYLSATRGDDRLPTHENLYAPFYLWRNEKGMNAFLAGPGFAALCEAFGRPSIRLWSVWQASLKPEMREAICATREIFPIAPHADLEALRQHERDRALHDTAYGALAAVSAYEPGSWSLARFRLWRELPAAPTQQAYTVGHMSVPTASVQV
;
A
#
# COMPACT_ATOMS: atom_id res chain seq x y z
N MET A 1 8.92 -5.97 -9.97
CA MET A 1 8.20 -5.78 -8.68
C MET A 1 6.71 -5.67 -8.96
N ILE A 2 5.90 -6.07 -7.99
CA ILE A 2 4.43 -6.04 -8.07
C ILE A 2 3.91 -5.27 -6.86
N ALA A 3 3.12 -4.24 -7.08
CA ALA A 3 2.34 -3.60 -6.04
C ALA A 3 0.97 -4.31 -5.95
N MET A 4 0.54 -4.59 -4.72
CA MET A 4 -0.73 -5.28 -4.46
C MET A 4 -1.47 -4.57 -3.34
N GLN A 5 -2.75 -4.40 -3.50
CA GLN A 5 -3.63 -3.96 -2.42
C GLN A 5 -4.97 -4.68 -2.49
N TYR A 6 -5.48 -5.08 -1.35
CA TYR A 6 -6.89 -5.37 -1.17
C TYR A 6 -7.48 -4.40 -0.15
N SER A 7 -8.78 -4.19 -0.22
CA SER A 7 -9.48 -3.29 0.69
C SER A 7 -10.81 -3.88 1.09
N PHE A 8 -11.08 -3.84 2.39
CA PHE A 8 -12.40 -4.11 2.96
C PHE A 8 -13.02 -2.78 3.37
N THR A 9 -14.14 -2.44 2.76
CA THR A 9 -15.01 -1.38 3.27
C THR A 9 -15.89 -1.98 4.36
N LEU A 10 -15.78 -1.42 5.56
CA LEU A 10 -16.49 -1.88 6.74
C LEU A 10 -17.72 -1.00 7.01
N PRO A 11 -18.76 -1.50 7.71
CA PRO A 11 -19.93 -0.71 8.06
C PRO A 11 -19.57 0.64 8.71
N ALA A 12 -20.42 1.63 8.54
CA ALA A 12 -20.17 2.99 9.03
C ALA A 12 -20.07 3.05 10.57
N ASP A 13 -20.74 2.13 11.26
CA ASP A 13 -20.77 1.96 12.71
C ASP A 13 -19.78 0.88 13.22
N TYR A 14 -18.92 0.34 12.33
CA TYR A 14 -17.95 -0.68 12.71
C TYR A 14 -16.93 -0.13 13.68
N ASP A 15 -16.69 -0.86 14.80
CA ASP A 15 -15.65 -0.49 15.75
C ASP A 15 -14.25 -0.71 15.15
N MET A 16 -13.64 0.35 14.67
CA MET A 16 -12.29 0.32 14.08
C MET A 16 -11.19 -0.03 15.09
N ALA A 17 -11.47 -0.08 16.40
CA ALA A 17 -10.53 -0.60 17.38
C ALA A 17 -10.24 -2.09 17.17
N ILE A 18 -11.19 -2.84 16.62
CA ILE A 18 -11.01 -4.26 16.24
C ILE A 18 -9.92 -4.39 15.18
N ILE A 19 -9.93 -3.52 14.15
CA ILE A 19 -8.91 -3.51 13.10
C ILE A 19 -7.55 -3.12 13.68
N ARG A 20 -7.49 -2.07 14.50
CA ARG A 20 -6.23 -1.64 15.14
C ARG A 20 -5.63 -2.74 16.00
N ARG A 21 -6.46 -3.43 16.80
CA ARG A 21 -6.02 -4.59 17.61
C ARG A 21 -5.50 -5.72 16.73
N ARG A 22 -6.23 -6.08 15.67
CA ARG A 22 -5.80 -7.10 14.71
C ARG A 22 -4.44 -6.77 14.09
N ILE A 23 -4.22 -5.51 13.72
CA ILE A 23 -2.92 -5.06 13.17
C ILE A 23 -1.82 -5.21 14.22
N ALA A 24 -2.06 -4.79 15.46
CA ALA A 24 -1.10 -4.91 16.54
C ALA A 24 -0.72 -6.36 16.84
N GLU A 25 -1.69 -7.29 16.85
CA GLU A 25 -1.47 -8.70 17.15
C GLU A 25 -0.82 -9.48 15.98
N LYS A 26 -1.11 -9.12 14.75
CA LYS A 26 -0.75 -9.92 13.56
C LYS A 26 0.25 -9.24 12.62
N GLY A 27 0.55 -7.98 12.84
CA GLY A 27 1.42 -7.20 11.96
C GLY A 27 2.79 -7.85 11.78
N ALA A 28 3.43 -8.24 12.87
CA ALA A 28 4.77 -8.83 12.87
C ALA A 28 4.87 -10.18 12.15
N MET A 29 3.75 -10.87 11.91
CA MET A 29 3.76 -12.18 11.23
C MET A 29 4.29 -12.14 9.78
N THR A 30 4.39 -10.96 9.18
CA THR A 30 4.92 -10.79 7.81
C THR A 30 6.23 -10.01 7.76
N ASP A 31 6.91 -9.75 8.89
CA ASP A 31 8.10 -8.90 8.93
C ASP A 31 9.26 -9.45 8.09
N ASP A 32 9.46 -10.76 8.10
CA ASP A 32 10.49 -11.42 7.30
C ASP A 32 9.90 -12.30 6.18
N PHE A 33 8.71 -11.95 5.66
CA PHE A 33 8.07 -12.75 4.64
C PHE A 33 8.90 -12.77 3.34
N PRO A 34 9.18 -13.96 2.76
CA PRO A 34 10.03 -14.10 1.59
C PRO A 34 9.57 -13.25 0.40
N HIS A 35 10.53 -12.60 -0.27
CA HIS A 35 10.29 -11.75 -1.44
C HIS A 35 9.38 -10.52 -1.19
N LEU A 36 9.08 -10.19 0.05
CA LEU A 36 8.44 -8.93 0.40
C LEU A 36 9.49 -7.81 0.36
N ALA A 37 9.18 -6.68 -0.29
CA ALA A 37 9.97 -5.46 -0.13
C ALA A 37 9.46 -4.68 1.08
N PHE A 38 8.15 -4.48 1.16
CA PHE A 38 7.46 -4.03 2.38
C PHE A 38 5.97 -4.37 2.31
N LYS A 39 5.34 -4.36 3.50
CA LYS A 39 3.89 -4.33 3.68
C LYS A 39 3.54 -3.23 4.65
N ALA A 40 2.62 -2.35 4.25
CA ALA A 40 2.00 -1.37 5.14
C ALA A 40 0.61 -1.85 5.54
N TYR A 41 0.38 -2.03 6.83
CA TYR A 41 -0.95 -2.33 7.37
C TYR A 41 -1.71 -1.03 7.52
N LEU A 42 -2.67 -0.81 6.63
CA LEU A 42 -3.39 0.44 6.48
C LEU A 42 -4.83 0.34 6.97
N SER A 43 -5.26 1.38 7.65
CA SER A 43 -6.68 1.58 8.00
C SER A 43 -7.07 3.03 7.79
N ALA A 44 -8.37 3.27 7.53
CA ALA A 44 -8.94 4.60 7.54
C ALA A 44 -10.24 4.56 8.35
N THR A 45 -10.47 5.54 9.20
CA THR A 45 -11.66 5.63 10.04
C THR A 45 -12.53 6.78 9.55
N ARG A 46 -13.78 6.49 9.23
CA ARG A 46 -14.76 7.51 8.81
C ARG A 46 -14.86 8.60 9.87
N GLY A 47 -14.77 9.87 9.43
CA GLY A 47 -14.88 11.03 10.32
C GLY A 47 -13.65 11.28 11.20
N ASP A 48 -12.50 10.67 10.89
CA ASP A 48 -11.22 11.08 11.50
C ASP A 48 -10.79 12.42 10.87
N ASP A 49 -10.78 13.48 11.66
CA ASP A 49 -10.45 14.84 11.22
C ASP A 49 -9.02 14.95 10.65
N ARG A 50 -8.14 14.02 11.00
CA ARG A 50 -6.74 13.98 10.53
C ARG A 50 -6.61 13.33 9.16
N LEU A 51 -7.60 12.50 8.77
CA LEU A 51 -7.59 11.72 7.53
C LEU A 51 -8.91 11.93 6.80
N PRO A 52 -8.93 12.70 5.70
CA PRO A 52 -10.14 12.90 4.91
C PRO A 52 -10.56 11.58 4.25
N THR A 53 -11.41 10.83 4.94
CA THR A 53 -11.98 9.59 4.44
C THR A 53 -13.49 9.55 4.74
N HIS A 54 -14.26 9.00 3.81
CA HIS A 54 -15.69 8.83 3.94
C HIS A 54 -16.10 7.42 4.36
N GLU A 55 -15.13 6.50 4.49
CA GLU A 55 -15.36 5.10 4.73
C GLU A 55 -14.44 4.56 5.84
N ASN A 56 -14.94 3.53 6.55
CA ASN A 56 -14.10 2.68 7.38
C ASN A 56 -13.39 1.66 6.50
N LEU A 57 -12.07 1.70 6.44
CA LEU A 57 -11.28 0.84 5.57
C LEU A 57 -10.24 0.02 6.34
N TYR A 58 -10.09 -1.24 5.94
CA TYR A 58 -8.91 -2.05 6.21
C TYR A 58 -8.28 -2.43 4.88
N ALA A 59 -7.12 -1.85 4.56
CA ALA A 59 -6.59 -1.85 3.19
C ALA A 59 -5.06 -2.02 3.10
N PRO A 60 -4.49 -3.14 3.59
CA PRO A 60 -3.04 -3.36 3.54
C PRO A 60 -2.48 -3.22 2.13
N PHE A 61 -1.33 -2.55 2.02
CA PHE A 61 -0.59 -2.40 0.77
C PHE A 61 0.71 -3.19 0.84
N TYR A 62 1.04 -3.87 -0.26
CA TYR A 62 2.22 -4.72 -0.38
C TYR A 62 3.06 -4.28 -1.57
N LEU A 63 4.36 -4.31 -1.40
CA LEU A 63 5.33 -4.25 -2.49
C LEU A 63 6.10 -5.57 -2.52
N TRP A 64 5.86 -6.37 -3.55
CA TRP A 64 6.51 -7.66 -3.77
C TRP A 64 7.71 -7.50 -4.69
N ARG A 65 8.83 -8.13 -4.36
CA ARG A 65 10.01 -8.17 -5.23
C ARG A 65 9.73 -8.97 -6.50
N ASN A 66 8.91 -10.02 -6.38
CA ASN A 66 8.48 -10.88 -7.50
C ASN A 66 7.14 -11.57 -7.19
N GLU A 67 6.63 -12.31 -8.17
CA GLU A 67 5.38 -13.07 -8.10
C GLU A 67 5.44 -14.25 -7.12
N LYS A 68 6.61 -14.82 -6.86
CA LYS A 68 6.75 -15.98 -5.95
C LYS A 68 6.31 -15.62 -4.53
N GLY A 69 6.74 -14.45 -4.03
CA GLY A 69 6.32 -13.98 -2.71
C GLY A 69 4.83 -13.71 -2.64
N MET A 70 4.27 -13.05 -3.64
CA MET A 70 2.83 -12.79 -3.72
C MET A 70 2.02 -14.09 -3.72
N ASN A 71 2.40 -15.06 -4.58
CA ASN A 71 1.70 -16.34 -4.69
C ASN A 71 1.79 -17.15 -3.38
N ALA A 72 2.97 -17.19 -2.75
CA ALA A 72 3.15 -17.86 -1.46
C ALA A 72 2.26 -17.23 -0.37
N PHE A 73 2.12 -15.91 -0.35
CA PHE A 73 1.24 -15.22 0.58
C PHE A 73 -0.24 -15.55 0.33
N LEU A 74 -0.70 -15.45 -0.93
CA LEU A 74 -2.11 -15.68 -1.30
C LEU A 74 -2.54 -17.14 -1.11
N ALA A 75 -1.62 -18.10 -1.27
CA ALA A 75 -1.85 -19.51 -1.00
C ALA A 75 -1.64 -19.89 0.48
N GLY A 76 -1.14 -18.97 1.29
CA GLY A 76 -0.75 -19.25 2.67
C GLY A 76 -1.89 -19.19 3.69
N PRO A 77 -1.66 -19.78 4.88
CA PRO A 77 -2.69 -19.86 5.92
C PRO A 77 -3.09 -18.48 6.47
N GLY A 78 -2.21 -17.48 6.45
CA GLY A 78 -2.52 -16.14 6.90
C GLY A 78 -3.56 -15.44 6.03
N PHE A 79 -3.51 -15.64 4.69
CA PHE A 79 -4.52 -15.11 3.78
C PHE A 79 -5.82 -15.91 3.85
N ALA A 80 -5.76 -17.23 4.03
CA ALA A 80 -6.95 -18.05 4.27
C ALA A 80 -7.72 -17.58 5.51
N ALA A 81 -7.05 -17.38 6.64
CA ALA A 81 -7.65 -16.86 7.87
C ALA A 81 -8.20 -15.42 7.71
N LEU A 82 -7.61 -14.60 6.81
CA LEU A 82 -8.17 -13.30 6.46
C LEU A 82 -9.49 -13.46 5.71
N CYS A 83 -9.55 -14.38 4.74
CA CYS A 83 -10.76 -14.64 3.95
C CYS A 83 -11.89 -15.23 4.83
N GLU A 84 -11.57 -16.04 5.82
CA GLU A 84 -12.55 -16.52 6.81
C GLU A 84 -13.14 -15.37 7.64
N ALA A 85 -12.29 -14.41 8.05
CA ALA A 85 -12.72 -13.32 8.92
C ALA A 85 -13.52 -12.22 8.20
N PHE A 86 -13.22 -11.92 6.93
CA PHE A 86 -13.76 -10.76 6.19
C PHE A 86 -14.37 -11.12 4.84
N GLY A 87 -14.38 -12.39 4.44
CA GLY A 87 -14.68 -12.79 3.08
C GLY A 87 -13.48 -12.62 2.14
N ARG A 88 -13.60 -13.15 0.91
CA ARG A 88 -12.56 -13.01 -0.11
C ARG A 88 -12.54 -11.59 -0.67
N PRO A 89 -11.44 -10.84 -0.52
CA PRO A 89 -11.38 -9.47 -1.02
C PRO A 89 -11.18 -9.41 -2.53
N SER A 90 -11.59 -8.28 -3.14
CA SER A 90 -11.07 -7.89 -4.44
C SER A 90 -9.63 -7.41 -4.29
N ILE A 91 -8.73 -7.96 -5.11
CA ILE A 91 -7.31 -7.65 -5.09
C ILE A 91 -6.97 -6.82 -6.31
N ARG A 92 -6.33 -5.67 -6.11
CA ARG A 92 -5.73 -4.87 -7.19
C ARG A 92 -4.25 -5.16 -7.29
N LEU A 93 -3.76 -5.32 -8.50
CA LEU A 93 -2.36 -5.59 -8.82
C LEU A 93 -1.88 -4.53 -9.82
N TRP A 94 -0.65 -4.07 -9.61
CA TRP A 94 0.00 -3.12 -10.52
C TRP A 94 1.43 -3.55 -10.80
N SER A 95 1.85 -3.43 -12.04
CA SER A 95 3.26 -3.52 -12.45
C SER A 95 3.99 -2.25 -12.03
N VAL A 96 5.07 -2.39 -11.28
CA VAL A 96 5.79 -1.23 -10.71
C VAL A 96 6.71 -0.62 -11.77
N TRP A 97 6.54 0.67 -12.03
CA TRP A 97 7.45 1.46 -12.86
C TRP A 97 8.61 2.03 -12.05
N GLN A 98 8.30 2.52 -10.83
CA GLN A 98 9.30 3.09 -9.93
C GLN A 98 8.95 2.80 -8.48
N ALA A 99 9.97 2.44 -7.71
CA ALA A 99 9.90 2.39 -6.25
C ALA A 99 11.13 3.09 -5.67
N SER A 100 10.92 4.18 -4.94
CA SER A 100 11.94 4.90 -4.19
C SER A 100 11.65 4.67 -2.71
N LEU A 101 12.55 3.96 -2.03
CA LEU A 101 12.35 3.49 -0.66
C LEU A 101 13.48 4.02 0.21
N LYS A 102 13.17 4.74 1.28
CA LYS A 102 14.15 5.17 2.28
C LYS A 102 14.35 4.09 3.35
N PRO A 103 15.54 4.00 3.96
CA PRO A 103 15.76 3.08 5.09
C PRO A 103 14.77 3.32 6.23
N GLU A 104 14.38 4.58 6.46
CA GLU A 104 13.50 5.04 7.52
C GLU A 104 12.00 4.78 7.23
N MET A 105 11.64 4.09 6.14
CA MET A 105 10.23 3.85 5.80
C MET A 105 9.44 3.09 6.89
N ARG A 106 10.13 2.41 7.82
CA ARG A 106 9.50 1.79 9.00
C ARG A 106 8.85 2.81 9.94
N GLU A 107 9.28 4.07 9.89
CA GLU A 107 8.77 5.15 10.72
C GLU A 107 7.52 5.82 10.13
N ALA A 108 6.97 5.28 9.03
CA ALA A 108 5.76 5.81 8.44
C ALA A 108 4.57 5.64 9.38
N ILE A 109 3.82 6.71 9.59
CA ILE A 109 2.58 6.72 10.37
C ILE A 109 1.34 6.95 9.52
N CYS A 110 1.50 7.44 8.31
CA CYS A 110 0.41 7.61 7.36
C CYS A 110 0.83 7.28 5.93
N ALA A 111 -0.16 7.05 5.08
CA ALA A 111 0.00 6.76 3.67
C ALA A 111 -1.04 7.49 2.83
N THR A 112 -0.69 7.77 1.57
CA THR A 112 -1.62 8.26 0.56
C THR A 112 -1.62 7.36 -0.65
N ARG A 113 -2.80 7.23 -1.30
CA ARG A 113 -2.96 6.51 -2.56
C ARG A 113 -3.81 7.30 -3.54
N GLU A 114 -3.32 7.48 -4.73
CA GLU A 114 -4.06 7.96 -5.90
C GLU A 114 -4.21 6.81 -6.91
N ILE A 115 -5.36 6.72 -7.56
CA ILE A 115 -5.58 5.87 -8.73
C ILE A 115 -6.31 6.73 -9.76
N PHE A 116 -5.78 6.81 -10.96
CA PHE A 116 -6.37 7.58 -12.04
C PHE A 116 -6.17 6.89 -13.41
N PRO A 117 -7.06 7.16 -14.37
CA PRO A 117 -6.96 6.54 -15.68
C PRO A 117 -5.75 7.06 -16.46
N ILE A 118 -5.15 6.18 -17.27
CA ILE A 118 -4.17 6.54 -18.28
C ILE A 118 -4.95 6.88 -19.56
N ALA A 119 -4.69 8.05 -20.15
CA ALA A 119 -5.37 8.48 -21.36
C ALA A 119 -5.11 7.49 -22.52
N PRO A 120 -6.09 7.23 -23.41
CA PRO A 120 -5.98 6.22 -24.48
C PRO A 120 -4.80 6.43 -25.44
N HIS A 121 -4.34 7.66 -25.59
CA HIS A 121 -3.23 8.02 -26.49
C HIS A 121 -2.01 8.56 -25.72
N ALA A 122 -1.89 8.24 -24.42
CA ALA A 122 -0.73 8.65 -23.64
C ALA A 122 0.54 7.97 -24.18
N ASP A 123 1.62 8.76 -24.30
CA ASP A 123 2.94 8.20 -24.46
C ASP A 123 3.36 7.54 -23.13
N LEU A 124 3.36 6.22 -23.10
CA LEU A 124 3.63 5.45 -21.89
C LEU A 124 5.08 5.59 -21.42
N GLU A 125 6.03 5.79 -22.34
CA GLU A 125 7.43 5.96 -21.93
C GLU A 125 7.65 7.35 -21.31
N ALA A 126 7.09 8.38 -21.89
CA ALA A 126 7.12 9.73 -21.33
C ALA A 126 6.39 9.78 -19.97
N LEU A 127 5.25 9.10 -19.86
CA LEU A 127 4.51 8.98 -18.61
C LEU A 127 5.33 8.24 -17.55
N ARG A 128 5.97 7.12 -17.91
CA ARG A 128 6.83 6.35 -17.00
C ARG A 128 8.01 7.19 -16.49
N GLN A 129 8.65 7.95 -17.37
CA GLN A 129 9.73 8.84 -16.97
C GLN A 129 9.23 9.93 -16.02
N HIS A 130 8.11 10.55 -16.33
CA HIS A 130 7.48 11.56 -15.46
C HIS A 130 7.18 10.96 -14.05
N GLU A 131 6.63 9.76 -13.98
CA GLU A 131 6.32 9.10 -12.70
C GLU A 131 7.58 8.73 -11.91
N ARG A 132 8.66 8.38 -12.60
CA ARG A 132 9.97 8.15 -11.99
C ARG A 132 10.50 9.43 -11.33
N ASP A 133 10.52 10.53 -12.08
CA ASP A 133 11.01 11.81 -11.60
C ASP A 133 10.16 12.33 -10.43
N ARG A 134 8.84 12.14 -10.52
CA ARG A 134 7.91 12.48 -9.44
C ARG A 134 8.16 11.65 -8.19
N ALA A 135 8.37 10.35 -8.29
CA ALA A 135 8.64 9.51 -7.13
C ALA A 135 9.95 9.89 -6.43
N LEU A 136 10.98 10.24 -7.19
CA LEU A 136 12.24 10.76 -6.67
C LEU A 136 12.05 12.12 -5.98
N HIS A 137 11.30 13.01 -6.61
CA HIS A 137 10.95 14.32 -6.03
C HIS A 137 10.19 14.12 -4.71
N ASP A 138 9.13 13.32 -4.68
CA ASP A 138 8.32 13.12 -3.48
C ASP A 138 9.17 12.59 -2.31
N THR A 139 10.13 11.68 -2.58
CA THR A 139 11.06 11.20 -1.53
C THR A 139 12.07 12.27 -1.11
N ALA A 140 12.50 13.15 -1.99
CA ALA A 140 13.35 14.30 -1.62
C ALA A 140 12.58 15.28 -0.70
N TYR A 141 11.27 15.41 -0.89
CA TYR A 141 10.40 16.34 -0.16
C TYR A 141 9.56 15.68 0.95
N GLY A 142 10.05 14.59 1.51
CA GLY A 142 9.55 14.07 2.79
C GLY A 142 8.84 12.73 2.72
N ALA A 143 8.52 12.19 1.55
CA ALA A 143 8.02 10.83 1.49
C ALA A 143 9.10 9.84 1.95
N LEU A 144 8.71 8.88 2.76
CA LEU A 144 9.57 7.79 3.22
C LEU A 144 9.63 6.64 2.21
N ALA A 145 8.57 6.49 1.42
CA ALA A 145 8.53 5.62 0.25
C ALA A 145 7.62 6.23 -0.81
N ALA A 146 7.98 6.06 -2.08
CA ALA A 146 7.18 6.45 -3.22
C ALA A 146 7.16 5.33 -4.24
N VAL A 147 5.98 4.78 -4.52
CA VAL A 147 5.73 3.75 -5.51
C VAL A 147 4.82 4.33 -6.58
N SER A 148 5.22 4.22 -7.84
CA SER A 148 4.38 4.50 -9.01
C SER A 148 4.28 3.24 -9.86
N ALA A 149 3.05 2.83 -10.17
CA ALA A 149 2.79 1.54 -10.79
C ALA A 149 1.54 1.62 -11.67
N TYR A 150 1.43 0.77 -12.69
CA TYR A 150 0.30 0.77 -13.61
C TYR A 150 -0.33 -0.62 -13.76
N GLU A 151 -1.58 -0.63 -14.15
CA GLU A 151 -2.33 -1.83 -14.47
C GLU A 151 -2.87 -1.73 -15.89
N PRO A 152 -2.38 -2.57 -16.83
CA PRO A 152 -2.79 -2.50 -18.23
C PRO A 152 -4.21 -3.01 -18.47
N GLY A 153 -4.77 -3.84 -17.57
CA GLY A 153 -6.14 -4.35 -17.70
C GLY A 153 -7.20 -3.26 -17.59
N SER A 154 -6.99 -2.28 -16.70
CA SER A 154 -7.87 -1.12 -16.51
C SER A 154 -7.27 0.19 -17.04
N TRP A 155 -6.07 0.16 -17.59
CA TRP A 155 -5.30 1.34 -17.98
C TRP A 155 -5.27 2.40 -16.88
N SER A 156 -4.94 1.96 -15.67
CA SER A 156 -4.85 2.84 -14.51
C SER A 156 -3.43 2.97 -13.99
N LEU A 157 -3.12 4.15 -13.48
CA LEU A 157 -1.88 4.47 -12.76
C LEU A 157 -2.19 4.58 -11.28
N ALA A 158 -1.35 3.97 -10.45
CA ALA A 158 -1.41 4.08 -9.00
C ALA A 158 -0.16 4.77 -8.48
N ARG A 159 -0.34 5.77 -7.63
CA ARG A 159 0.71 6.37 -6.80
C ARG A 159 0.46 6.03 -5.35
N PHE A 160 1.44 5.44 -4.69
CA PHE A 160 1.39 5.13 -3.27
C PHE A 160 2.58 5.80 -2.58
N ARG A 161 2.33 6.46 -1.46
CA ARG A 161 3.35 7.18 -0.69
C ARG A 161 3.21 6.88 0.79
N LEU A 162 4.36 6.78 1.47
CA LEU A 162 4.46 6.66 2.93
C LEU A 162 5.04 7.94 3.51
N TRP A 163 4.51 8.40 4.65
CA TRP A 163 4.86 9.66 5.28
C TRP A 163 5.00 9.54 6.80
N ARG A 164 5.84 10.39 7.41
CA ARG A 164 5.80 10.66 8.86
C ARG A 164 4.63 11.56 9.24
N GLU A 165 4.29 12.50 8.38
CA GLU A 165 3.16 13.42 8.56
C GLU A 165 2.37 13.49 7.27
N LEU A 166 1.06 13.57 7.38
CA LEU A 166 0.20 13.68 6.21
C LEU A 166 0.46 15.02 5.52
N PRO A 167 0.67 15.05 4.19
CA PRO A 167 0.75 16.30 3.45
C PRO A 167 -0.49 17.16 3.67
N ALA A 168 -0.32 18.48 3.70
CA ALA A 168 -1.42 19.41 3.88
C ALA A 168 -2.50 19.19 2.79
N ALA A 169 -3.77 19.10 3.21
CA ALA A 169 -4.94 18.92 2.35
C ALA A 169 -4.79 17.79 1.29
N PRO A 170 -4.62 16.55 1.71
CA PRO A 170 -4.53 15.45 0.76
C PRO A 170 -5.85 15.34 -0.01
N THR A 171 -5.77 15.44 -1.34
CA THR A 171 -6.91 15.21 -2.25
C THR A 171 -7.11 13.71 -2.53
N GLN A 172 -6.24 12.89 -1.96
CA GLN A 172 -6.13 11.47 -2.21
C GLN A 172 -6.70 10.66 -1.06
N GLN A 173 -6.97 9.38 -1.31
CA GLN A 173 -7.27 8.46 -0.21
C GLN A 173 -6.08 8.40 0.75
N ALA A 174 -6.31 8.77 1.99
CA ALA A 174 -5.33 8.73 3.07
C ALA A 174 -5.62 7.58 4.04
N TYR A 175 -4.56 7.12 4.72
CA TYR A 175 -4.62 6.00 5.65
C TYR A 175 -3.71 6.24 6.85
N THR A 176 -4.08 5.70 8.00
CA THR A 176 -3.16 5.47 9.12
C THR A 176 -2.36 4.18 8.85
N VAL A 177 -1.06 4.22 9.11
CA VAL A 177 -0.19 3.04 9.13
C VAL A 177 -0.16 2.48 10.55
N GLY A 178 -0.68 1.29 10.75
CA GLY A 178 -0.68 0.63 12.06
C GLY A 178 0.54 -0.26 12.30
N HIS A 179 1.16 -0.78 11.22
CA HIS A 179 2.40 -1.56 11.27
C HIS A 179 3.08 -1.56 9.89
N MET A 180 4.42 -1.59 9.91
CA MET A 180 5.25 -1.73 8.71
C MET A 180 6.06 -3.02 8.79
N SER A 181 5.72 -4.00 7.94
CA SER A 181 6.58 -5.17 7.74
C SER A 181 7.62 -4.85 6.67
N VAL A 182 8.87 -4.79 7.07
CA VAL A 182 10.02 -4.60 6.19
C VAL A 182 11.05 -5.65 6.56
N PRO A 183 11.43 -6.58 5.67
CA PRO A 183 12.42 -7.61 5.98
C PRO A 183 13.74 -7.02 6.48
N THR A 184 14.30 -7.65 7.51
CA THR A 184 15.54 -7.23 8.16
C THR A 184 16.72 -7.71 7.33
N ALA A 185 17.11 -6.98 6.31
CA ALA A 185 18.20 -7.27 5.39
C ALA A 185 17.96 -8.42 4.41
N SER A 186 18.32 -8.13 3.19
CA SER A 186 18.32 -9.03 2.04
C SER A 186 19.19 -10.25 2.30
N VAL A 187 18.60 -11.40 2.54
CA VAL A 187 19.25 -12.63 2.09
C VAL A 187 19.15 -12.56 0.57
N GLN A 188 20.23 -12.11 -0.06
CA GLN A 188 20.48 -12.33 -1.47
C GLN A 188 20.55 -13.84 -1.67
N VAL A 189 19.63 -14.39 -2.42
CA VAL A 189 19.74 -15.66 -3.09
C VAL A 189 19.54 -15.41 -4.57
#